data_b5e3ce1b245d0350f07535ce7ca951ea
#
_entry.id   b5e3ce1b245d0350f07535ce7ca951ea
#
_cell.length_a   1.000
_cell.length_b   1.000
_cell.length_c   1.000
_cell.angle_alpha   90.00
_cell.angle_beta   90.00
_cell.angle_gamma   90.00
#
_symmetry.space_group_name_H-M   'P 1'
#
loop_
_entity.id
_entity.type
_entity.pdbx_description
1 polymer ?
#
loop_
_entity_poly.entity_id
_entity_poly.type
_entity_poly.pdbx_seq_one_letter_code
_entity_poly.pdbx_strand_id
1 'polypeptide(L)'
;MKSFISYFSIIFILNSCSSVKVFSDYDSTIDFNKYSTFAFSKQEIEKINISDIDKKRILKSIEENMKSKGYSFSSNPDLIINISTKSREDIYINQTYNRFNYGWYGFPYDQNYKPYTRTTGLLYIDIIDSKNGSLIWNASGSGSLYSGKLSRDELISNFVNKVLENYPSQS
;
A
#
# COMPACT_ATOMS: atom_id res chain seq x y z
N MET A 1 47.08 -24.00 -19.32
CA MET A 1 46.54 -22.69 -18.83
C MET A 1 45.03 -22.81 -18.87
N LYS A 2 44.44 -23.03 -17.71
CA LYS A 2 43.01 -23.30 -17.57
C LYS A 2 42.30 -21.97 -17.34
N SER A 3 41.46 -21.59 -18.29
CA SER A 3 40.64 -20.38 -18.25
C SER A 3 39.56 -20.57 -17.18
N PHE A 4 39.66 -19.82 -16.07
CA PHE A 4 38.61 -19.69 -15.08
C PHE A 4 37.56 -18.71 -15.65
N ILE A 5 36.52 -19.23 -16.26
CA ILE A 5 35.33 -18.47 -16.57
C ILE A 5 34.61 -18.27 -15.25
N SER A 6 34.83 -17.09 -14.67
CA SER A 6 34.10 -16.59 -13.53
C SER A 6 32.62 -16.42 -13.91
N TYR A 7 31.77 -17.34 -13.47
CA TYR A 7 30.32 -17.16 -13.49
C TYR A 7 29.99 -16.05 -12.48
N PHE A 8 30.08 -14.82 -12.90
CA PHE A 8 29.47 -13.71 -12.23
C PHE A 8 27.96 -13.80 -12.44
N SER A 9 27.33 -14.61 -11.60
CA SER A 9 25.89 -14.72 -11.51
C SER A 9 25.36 -13.35 -11.05
N ILE A 10 25.00 -12.52 -12.02
CA ILE A 10 24.23 -11.31 -11.76
C ILE A 10 22.86 -11.79 -11.28
N ILE A 11 22.69 -11.83 -9.97
CA ILE A 11 21.38 -11.94 -9.34
C ILE A 11 20.68 -10.63 -9.67
N PHE A 12 19.93 -10.64 -10.76
CA PHE A 12 18.94 -9.63 -11.08
C PHE A 12 17.88 -9.73 -9.98
N ILE A 13 18.04 -8.93 -8.93
CA ILE A 13 16.99 -8.68 -7.96
C ILE A 13 15.89 -7.99 -8.77
N LEU A 14 14.92 -8.77 -9.21
CA LEU A 14 13.66 -8.26 -9.76
C LEU A 14 12.97 -7.53 -8.62
N ASN A 15 13.33 -6.26 -8.45
CA ASN A 15 12.50 -5.34 -7.69
C ASN A 15 11.15 -5.33 -8.41
N SER A 16 10.22 -6.16 -7.94
CA SER A 16 8.83 -6.13 -8.33
C SER A 16 8.36 -4.71 -8.03
N CYS A 17 8.26 -3.89 -9.05
CA CYS A 17 7.82 -2.51 -8.94
C CYS A 17 6.37 -2.54 -8.44
N SER A 18 6.20 -2.49 -7.12
CA SER A 18 4.90 -2.33 -6.50
C SER A 18 4.33 -1.01 -6.97
N SER A 19 3.18 -1.05 -7.65
CA SER A 19 2.50 0.16 -8.11
C SER A 19 1.82 0.94 -6.98
N VAL A 20 2.20 0.69 -5.74
CA VAL A 20 1.73 1.40 -4.54
C VAL A 20 2.52 2.70 -4.39
N LYS A 21 1.81 3.82 -4.41
CA LYS A 21 2.38 5.13 -4.10
C LYS A 21 2.14 5.41 -2.62
N VAL A 22 3.19 5.75 -1.89
CA VAL A 22 3.14 6.01 -0.44
C VAL A 22 3.65 7.41 -0.15
N PHE A 23 2.95 8.09 0.75
CA PHE A 23 3.39 9.30 1.40
C PHE A 23 3.37 9.04 2.91
N SER A 24 4.42 9.43 3.61
CA SER A 24 4.49 9.35 5.06
C SER A 24 5.12 10.61 5.63
N ASP A 25 4.67 11.00 6.81
CA ASP A 25 5.19 12.14 7.55
C ASP A 25 5.16 11.84 9.05
N TYR A 26 6.00 12.49 9.82
CA TYR A 26 6.10 12.29 11.26
C TYR A 26 6.61 13.54 11.97
N ASP A 27 6.26 13.65 13.24
CA ASP A 27 6.80 14.68 14.13
C ASP A 27 8.25 14.36 14.47
N SER A 28 9.18 15.14 13.91
CA SER A 28 10.62 14.96 14.08
C SER A 28 11.13 15.20 15.52
N THR A 29 10.28 15.74 16.40
CA THR A 29 10.61 15.96 17.82
C THR A 29 10.34 14.75 18.70
N ILE A 30 9.68 13.74 18.14
CA ILE A 30 9.27 12.52 18.86
C ILE A 30 10.39 11.49 18.89
N ASP A 31 10.68 11.01 20.10
CA ASP A 31 11.47 9.80 20.30
C ASP A 31 10.57 8.58 20.25
N PHE A 32 10.63 7.82 19.17
CA PHE A 32 9.81 6.63 18.97
C PHE A 32 10.20 5.47 19.90
N ASN A 33 11.41 5.44 20.46
CA ASN A 33 11.87 4.37 21.36
C ASN A 33 11.13 4.34 22.70
N LYS A 34 10.44 5.41 23.07
CA LYS A 34 9.64 5.46 24.30
C LYS A 34 8.31 4.72 24.23
N TYR A 35 7.87 4.32 23.03
CA TYR A 35 6.62 3.59 22.81
C TYR A 35 6.94 2.12 22.58
N SER A 36 6.20 1.22 23.18
CA SER A 36 6.41 -0.22 23.03
C SER A 36 5.12 -0.98 22.72
N THR A 37 3.99 -0.35 22.96
CA THR A 37 2.68 -1.00 22.83
C THR A 37 1.72 -0.22 21.96
N PHE A 38 0.82 -0.95 21.28
CA PHE A 38 -0.21 -0.33 20.44
C PHE A 38 -1.56 -1.02 20.58
N ALA A 39 -2.61 -0.32 20.18
CA ALA A 39 -3.93 -0.87 19.90
C ALA A 39 -4.58 -0.16 18.73
N PHE A 40 -5.62 -0.75 18.18
CA PHE A 40 -6.44 -0.14 17.14
C PHE A 40 -7.60 0.65 17.74
N SER A 41 -7.95 1.77 17.11
CA SER A 41 -9.17 2.51 17.44
C SER A 41 -10.40 1.77 16.94
N LYS A 42 -11.22 1.25 17.86
CA LYS A 42 -12.46 0.54 17.53
C LYS A 42 -13.43 1.44 16.75
N GLN A 43 -13.56 2.70 17.17
CA GLN A 43 -14.46 3.66 16.54
C GLN A 43 -14.11 3.92 15.07
N GLU A 44 -12.83 4.03 14.76
CA GLU A 44 -12.39 4.25 13.37
C GLU A 44 -12.53 2.99 12.52
N ILE A 45 -12.27 1.81 13.08
CA ILE A 45 -12.47 0.53 12.38
C ILE A 45 -13.94 0.32 11.98
N GLU A 46 -14.88 0.71 12.83
CA GLU A 46 -16.33 0.57 12.54
C GLU A 46 -16.76 1.46 11.36
N LYS A 47 -16.11 2.60 11.16
CA LYS A 47 -16.37 3.54 10.05
C LYS A 47 -15.83 3.07 8.71
N ILE A 48 -14.92 2.08 8.68
CA ILE A 48 -14.31 1.61 7.44
C ILE A 48 -15.37 0.91 6.57
N ASN A 49 -15.60 1.45 5.38
CA ASN A 49 -16.59 0.93 4.43
C ASN A 49 -15.94 0.02 3.39
N ILE A 50 -15.49 -1.17 3.83
CA ILE A 50 -14.99 -2.26 2.99
C ILE A 50 -15.53 -3.59 3.52
N SER A 51 -15.31 -4.71 2.80
CA SER A 51 -15.74 -6.02 3.28
C SER A 51 -15.07 -6.38 4.62
N ASP A 52 -15.79 -7.06 5.51
CA ASP A 52 -15.24 -7.48 6.81
C ASP A 52 -14.03 -8.39 6.68
N ILE A 53 -13.96 -9.16 5.60
CA ILE A 53 -12.81 -10.02 5.30
C ILE A 53 -11.58 -9.16 4.99
N ASP A 54 -11.70 -8.15 4.15
CA ASP A 54 -10.59 -7.26 3.82
C ASP A 54 -10.19 -6.39 5.01
N LYS A 55 -11.17 -5.97 5.84
CA LYS A 55 -10.91 -5.29 7.10
C LYS A 55 -10.02 -6.13 8.03
N LYS A 56 -10.36 -7.41 8.21
CA LYS A 56 -9.55 -8.35 8.98
C LYS A 56 -8.15 -8.54 8.41
N ARG A 57 -8.01 -8.62 7.08
CA ARG A 57 -6.72 -8.74 6.39
C ARG A 57 -5.82 -7.53 6.64
N ILE A 58 -6.39 -6.32 6.54
CA ILE A 58 -5.65 -5.07 6.79
C ILE A 58 -5.18 -5.01 8.25
N LEU A 59 -6.07 -5.25 9.20
CA LEU A 59 -5.74 -5.23 10.64
C LEU A 59 -4.66 -6.24 10.98
N LYS A 60 -4.78 -7.48 10.47
CA LYS A 60 -3.78 -8.53 10.65
C LYS A 60 -2.41 -8.12 10.07
N SER A 61 -2.40 -7.59 8.87
CA SER A 61 -1.14 -7.16 8.21
C SER A 61 -0.47 -6.01 8.95
N ILE A 62 -1.23 -5.05 9.49
CA ILE A 62 -0.69 -3.96 10.33
C ILE A 62 -0.13 -4.54 11.63
N GLU A 63 -0.87 -5.43 12.28
CA GLU A 63 -0.44 -6.06 13.54
C GLU A 63 0.87 -6.84 13.36
N GLU A 64 0.97 -7.64 12.30
CA GLU A 64 2.18 -8.39 11.95
C GLU A 64 3.37 -7.47 11.67
N ASN A 65 3.16 -6.39 10.93
CA ASN A 65 4.19 -5.40 10.63
C ASN A 65 4.67 -4.67 11.90
N MET A 66 3.76 -4.22 12.75
CA MET A 66 4.09 -3.58 14.04
C MET A 66 4.87 -4.54 14.96
N LYS A 67 4.45 -5.80 15.04
CA LYS A 67 5.18 -6.83 15.81
C LYS A 67 6.58 -7.08 15.27
N SER A 68 6.75 -7.13 13.95
CA SER A 68 8.07 -7.29 13.33
C SER A 68 9.02 -6.13 13.59
N LYS A 69 8.46 -4.95 13.89
CA LYS A 69 9.19 -3.74 14.29
C LYS A 69 9.41 -3.60 15.80
N GLY A 70 9.03 -4.63 16.60
CA GLY A 70 9.28 -4.68 18.04
C GLY A 70 8.13 -4.18 18.91
N TYR A 71 7.00 -3.76 18.34
CA TYR A 71 5.84 -3.32 19.10
C TYR A 71 4.94 -4.49 19.50
N SER A 72 4.24 -4.39 20.62
CA SER A 72 3.30 -5.42 21.09
C SER A 72 1.87 -4.86 21.23
N PHE A 73 0.88 -5.72 20.99
CA PHE A 73 -0.51 -5.35 21.19
C PHE A 73 -0.84 -5.29 22.69
N SER A 74 -1.58 -4.25 23.13
CA SER A 74 -1.94 -4.04 24.52
C SER A 74 -3.34 -3.46 24.66
N SER A 75 -4.03 -3.82 25.76
CA SER A 75 -5.29 -3.17 26.15
C SER A 75 -5.09 -1.79 26.79
N ASN A 76 -3.87 -1.50 27.27
CA ASN A 76 -3.45 -0.18 27.74
C ASN A 76 -2.25 0.27 26.89
N PRO A 77 -2.48 0.74 25.66
CA PRO A 77 -1.44 0.97 24.69
C PRO A 77 -0.77 2.34 24.87
N ASP A 78 0.50 2.43 24.46
CA ASP A 78 1.17 3.72 24.30
C ASP A 78 0.71 4.44 23.02
N LEU A 79 0.36 3.65 21.97
CA LEU A 79 -0.03 4.14 20.65
C LEU A 79 -1.43 3.67 20.26
N ILE A 80 -2.20 4.58 19.69
CA ILE A 80 -3.47 4.26 19.03
C ILE A 80 -3.29 4.33 17.52
N ILE A 81 -3.65 3.26 16.82
CA ILE A 81 -3.62 3.22 15.35
C ILE A 81 -5.04 3.46 14.84
N ASN A 82 -5.20 4.56 14.12
CA ASN A 82 -6.39 4.89 13.34
C ASN A 82 -6.19 4.45 11.90
N ILE A 83 -7.25 3.92 11.30
CA ILE A 83 -7.24 3.43 9.92
C ILE A 83 -8.45 3.99 9.22
N SER A 84 -8.24 4.54 8.02
CA SER A 84 -9.33 4.88 7.13
C SER A 84 -9.02 4.42 5.71
N THR A 85 -10.07 4.07 4.98
CA THR A 85 -9.95 3.59 3.60
C THR A 85 -10.90 4.36 2.70
N LYS A 86 -10.46 4.58 1.46
CA LYS A 86 -11.29 5.10 0.38
C LYS A 86 -11.05 4.27 -0.88
N SER A 87 -12.03 4.24 -1.77
CA SER A 87 -11.86 3.72 -3.13
C SER A 87 -12.11 4.86 -4.11
N ARG A 88 -11.29 4.89 -5.17
CA ARG A 88 -11.48 5.79 -6.30
C ARG A 88 -11.53 4.99 -7.57
N GLU A 89 -12.51 5.27 -8.40
CA GLU A 89 -12.63 4.71 -9.73
C GLU A 89 -12.06 5.71 -10.73
N ASP A 90 -10.98 5.30 -11.41
CA ASP A 90 -10.37 6.08 -12.46
C ASP A 90 -10.80 5.49 -13.81
N ILE A 91 -11.40 6.31 -14.68
CA ILE A 91 -11.79 5.90 -16.02
C ILE A 91 -10.63 6.25 -16.97
N TYR A 92 -10.06 5.22 -17.60
CA TYR A 92 -9.02 5.38 -18.59
C TYR A 92 -9.59 5.18 -20.00
N ILE A 93 -9.27 6.07 -20.89
CA ILE A 93 -9.63 5.97 -22.31
C ILE A 93 -8.36 5.58 -23.08
N ASN A 94 -8.28 4.32 -23.52
CA ASN A 94 -7.20 3.91 -24.41
C ASN A 94 -7.47 4.43 -25.82
N GLN A 95 -6.69 5.40 -26.24
CA GLN A 95 -6.61 5.80 -27.65
C GLN A 95 -5.61 4.87 -28.33
N THR A 96 -6.10 3.78 -28.93
CA THR A 96 -5.25 2.96 -29.78
C THR A 96 -5.21 3.62 -31.16
N TYR A 97 -4.18 4.41 -31.40
CA TYR A 97 -3.90 4.89 -32.75
C TYR A 97 -3.47 3.69 -33.60
N ASN A 98 -4.39 3.10 -34.33
CA ASN A 98 -4.07 2.15 -35.38
C ASN A 98 -3.51 2.94 -36.57
N ARG A 99 -2.19 3.14 -36.56
CA ARG A 99 -1.45 3.89 -37.58
C ARG A 99 -1.51 3.26 -39.00
N PHE A 100 -2.11 2.08 -39.14
CA PHE A 100 -2.14 1.29 -40.37
C PHE A 100 -3.52 1.13 -41.00
N ASN A 101 -4.59 1.76 -40.46
CA ASN A 101 -5.90 1.64 -41.05
C ASN A 101 -6.32 2.90 -41.81
N TYR A 102 -5.45 3.32 -42.74
CA TYR A 102 -5.87 4.20 -43.82
C TYR A 102 -6.61 3.35 -44.84
N GLY A 103 -7.94 3.34 -44.80
CA GLY A 103 -8.74 2.82 -45.89
C GLY A 103 -8.41 3.57 -47.17
N TRP A 104 -8.57 2.92 -48.32
CA TRP A 104 -8.30 3.42 -49.67
C TRP A 104 -8.83 4.84 -49.98
N TYR A 105 -9.76 5.37 -49.16
CA TYR A 105 -10.36 6.70 -49.30
C TYR A 105 -9.98 7.72 -48.19
N GLY A 106 -9.00 7.43 -47.34
CA GLY A 106 -8.40 8.44 -46.42
C GLY A 106 -9.31 8.93 -45.32
N PHE A 107 -10.47 8.31 -45.04
CA PHE A 107 -11.32 8.65 -43.89
C PHE A 107 -10.91 7.82 -42.68
N PRO A 108 -10.77 8.45 -41.49
CA PRO A 108 -10.49 7.73 -40.26
C PRO A 108 -11.72 6.89 -39.92
N TYR A 109 -11.65 5.57 -40.15
CA TYR A 109 -12.69 4.63 -39.76
C TYR A 109 -12.53 4.33 -38.29
N ASP A 110 -13.54 4.71 -37.53
CA ASP A 110 -13.90 4.31 -36.18
C ASP A 110 -12.74 4.27 -35.15
N GLN A 111 -12.69 5.33 -34.34
CA GLN A 111 -11.89 5.35 -33.12
C GLN A 111 -12.62 4.50 -32.08
N ASN A 112 -12.27 3.23 -31.98
CA ASN A 112 -12.77 2.35 -30.92
C ASN A 112 -12.22 2.84 -29.56
N TYR A 113 -12.94 3.77 -28.94
CA TYR A 113 -12.75 4.15 -27.56
C TYR A 113 -13.26 3.01 -26.67
N LYS A 114 -12.36 2.25 -26.07
CA LYS A 114 -12.72 1.28 -25.04
C LYS A 114 -12.35 1.88 -23.69
N PRO A 115 -13.29 2.54 -23.01
CA PRO A 115 -13.04 2.97 -21.64
C PRO A 115 -12.89 1.73 -20.76
N TYR A 116 -11.91 1.72 -19.87
CA TYR A 116 -11.82 0.74 -18.81
C TYR A 116 -11.69 1.46 -17.48
N THR A 117 -12.40 0.92 -16.49
CA THR A 117 -12.39 1.44 -15.14
C THR A 117 -11.33 0.68 -14.32
N ARG A 118 -10.51 1.42 -13.60
CA ARG A 118 -9.57 0.87 -12.63
C ARG A 118 -9.90 1.39 -11.25
N THR A 119 -10.18 0.49 -10.33
CA THR A 119 -10.40 0.85 -8.94
C THR A 119 -9.07 0.95 -8.21
N THR A 120 -8.81 2.13 -7.64
CA THR A 120 -7.65 2.41 -6.81
C THR A 120 -8.09 2.46 -5.36
N GLY A 121 -7.47 1.63 -4.51
CA GLY A 121 -7.63 1.69 -3.07
C GLY A 121 -6.73 2.74 -2.45
N LEU A 122 -7.26 3.44 -1.46
CA LEU A 122 -6.55 4.41 -0.63
C LEU A 122 -6.62 3.91 0.81
N LEU A 123 -5.47 3.79 1.45
CA LEU A 123 -5.33 3.45 2.87
C LEU A 123 -4.61 4.59 3.58
N TYR A 124 -5.18 5.05 4.67
CA TYR A 124 -4.57 6.02 5.57
C TYR A 124 -4.35 5.35 6.91
N ILE A 125 -3.18 5.54 7.49
CA ILE A 125 -2.80 5.05 8.82
C ILE A 125 -2.25 6.24 9.59
N ASP A 126 -2.91 6.55 10.71
CA ASP A 126 -2.50 7.58 11.63
C ASP A 126 -2.10 6.92 12.95
N ILE A 127 -0.93 7.25 13.47
CA ILE A 127 -0.43 6.75 14.75
C ILE A 127 -0.40 7.91 15.75
N ILE A 128 -1.09 7.71 16.84
CA ILE A 128 -1.40 8.73 17.83
C ILE A 128 -0.82 8.31 19.19
N ASP A 129 -0.18 9.23 19.89
CA ASP A 129 0.19 9.03 21.31
C ASP A 129 -1.07 8.93 22.14
N SER A 130 -1.26 7.80 22.83
CA SER A 130 -2.48 7.53 23.60
C SER A 130 -2.67 8.44 24.80
N LYS A 131 -1.58 9.03 25.33
CA LYS A 131 -1.60 9.85 26.56
C LYS A 131 -2.09 11.26 26.31
N ASN A 132 -1.67 11.86 25.21
CA ASN A 132 -1.95 13.27 24.89
C ASN A 132 -2.82 13.45 23.64
N GLY A 133 -3.10 12.37 22.90
CA GLY A 133 -3.92 12.40 21.69
C GLY A 133 -3.23 13.05 20.50
N SER A 134 -1.92 13.30 20.54
CA SER A 134 -1.20 13.92 19.41
C SER A 134 -0.90 12.92 18.30
N LEU A 135 -1.08 13.36 17.07
CA LEU A 135 -0.63 12.61 15.89
C LEU A 135 0.90 12.68 15.83
N ILE A 136 1.55 11.53 15.86
CA ILE A 136 3.02 11.44 15.85
C ILE A 136 3.57 10.91 14.54
N TRP A 137 2.77 10.18 13.79
CA TRP A 137 3.12 9.65 12.48
C TRP A 137 1.87 9.41 11.65
N ASN A 138 1.95 9.69 10.37
CA ASN A 138 0.91 9.32 9.42
C ASN A 138 1.50 8.74 8.13
N ALA A 139 0.72 7.93 7.46
CA ALA A 139 0.99 7.56 6.08
C ALA A 139 -0.29 7.39 5.28
N SER A 140 -0.17 7.60 3.99
CA SER A 140 -1.19 7.25 3.02
C SER A 140 -0.59 6.43 1.90
N GLY A 141 -1.29 5.36 1.52
CA GLY A 141 -0.96 4.53 0.38
C GLY A 141 -2.07 4.54 -0.66
N SER A 142 -1.71 4.54 -1.93
CA SER A 142 -2.64 4.34 -3.03
C SER A 142 -2.13 3.27 -3.99
N GLY A 143 -3.00 2.35 -4.39
CA GLY A 143 -2.62 1.26 -5.28
C GLY A 143 -3.80 0.51 -5.87
N SER A 144 -3.53 -0.34 -6.87
CA SER A 144 -4.54 -1.17 -7.47
C SER A 144 -5.06 -2.21 -6.49
N LEU A 145 -6.39 -2.34 -6.40
CA LEU A 145 -7.06 -3.38 -5.62
C LEU A 145 -7.20 -4.69 -6.41
N TYR A 146 -6.67 -4.75 -7.61
CA TYR A 146 -6.70 -5.93 -8.46
C TYR A 146 -5.28 -6.32 -8.89
N SER A 147 -4.98 -7.62 -8.78
CA SER A 147 -3.80 -8.24 -9.36
C SER A 147 -4.19 -9.60 -9.94
N GLY A 148 -3.89 -9.85 -11.20
CA GLY A 148 -4.12 -11.15 -11.84
C GLY A 148 -3.15 -12.24 -11.38
N LYS A 149 -2.15 -11.91 -10.55
CA LYS A 149 -1.06 -12.82 -10.13
C LYS A 149 -1.02 -13.11 -8.63
N LEU A 150 -1.51 -12.19 -7.81
CA LEU A 150 -1.46 -12.29 -6.35
C LEU A 150 -2.82 -12.65 -5.78
N SER A 151 -2.84 -13.44 -4.73
CA SER A 151 -4.03 -13.63 -3.91
C SER A 151 -4.44 -12.29 -3.24
N ARG A 152 -5.69 -12.21 -2.81
CA ARG A 152 -6.18 -11.03 -2.12
C ARG A 152 -5.44 -10.75 -0.82
N ASP A 153 -5.05 -11.80 -0.11
CA ASP A 153 -4.26 -11.70 1.12
C ASP A 153 -2.87 -11.13 0.86
N GLU A 154 -2.16 -11.66 -0.12
CA GLU A 154 -0.83 -11.18 -0.51
C GLU A 154 -0.88 -9.73 -1.01
N LEU A 155 -1.91 -9.37 -1.79
CA LEU A 155 -2.07 -8.02 -2.30
C LEU A 155 -2.22 -7.00 -1.17
N ILE A 156 -3.09 -7.31 -0.19
CA ILE A 156 -3.34 -6.43 0.97
C ILE A 156 -2.10 -6.39 1.87
N SER A 157 -1.47 -7.53 2.14
CA SER A 157 -0.27 -7.59 2.97
C SER A 157 0.87 -6.77 2.36
N ASN A 158 1.16 -6.94 1.08
CA ASN A 158 2.18 -6.18 0.38
C ASN A 158 1.86 -4.67 0.38
N PHE A 159 0.59 -4.31 0.23
CA PHE A 159 0.15 -2.94 0.27
C PHE A 159 0.40 -2.30 1.65
N VAL A 160 -0.05 -2.96 2.72
CA VAL A 160 0.13 -2.49 4.11
C VAL A 160 1.61 -2.40 4.48
N ASN A 161 2.40 -3.43 4.13
CA ASN A 161 3.84 -3.44 4.39
C ASN A 161 4.53 -2.27 3.70
N LYS A 162 4.12 -1.94 2.48
CA LYS A 162 4.68 -0.79 1.76
C LYS A 162 4.30 0.54 2.42
N VAL A 163 3.07 0.67 2.94
CA VAL A 163 2.63 1.88 3.65
C VAL A 163 3.41 2.08 4.93
N LEU A 164 3.67 1.00 5.69
CA LEU A 164 4.39 1.04 6.98
C LEU A 164 5.92 0.91 6.83
N GLU A 165 6.45 0.85 5.61
CA GLU A 165 7.88 0.62 5.38
C GLU A 165 8.78 1.62 6.14
N ASN A 166 8.39 2.89 6.13
CA ASN A 166 9.14 3.98 6.76
C ASN A 166 8.77 4.22 8.24
N TYR A 167 7.86 3.43 8.82
CA TYR A 167 7.60 3.55 10.24
C TYR A 167 8.77 3.02 11.07
N PRO A 168 9.24 3.73 12.11
CA PRO A 168 10.41 3.35 12.89
C PRO A 168 10.28 1.97 13.54
N SER A 169 11.39 1.22 13.57
CA SER A 169 11.51 -0.01 14.37
C SER A 169 12.04 0.33 15.74
N GLN A 170 11.67 -0.46 16.74
CA GLN A 170 12.30 -0.43 18.05
C GLN A 170 13.76 -0.88 17.94
N SER A 171 14.66 -0.19 18.63
CA SER A 171 16.09 -0.50 18.68
C SER A 171 16.39 -1.60 19.69
#